data_4addf49476322c82c111ef3a32dd4f52
#
_entry.id   4addf49476322c82c111ef3a32dd4f52
#
_cell.length_a   1.000
_cell.length_b   1.000
_cell.length_c   1.000
_cell.angle_alpha   90.00
_cell.angle_beta   90.00
_cell.angle_gamma   90.00
#
_symmetry.space_group_name_H-M   'P 1'
#
loop_
_entity.id
_entity.type
_entity.pdbx_description
1 polymer ?
#
loop_
_entity_poly.entity_id
_entity_poly.type
_entity_poly.pdbx_seq_one_letter_code
_entity_poly.pdbx_strand_id
1 'polypeptide(L)'
;MKSAKPLISIVIPTRANDARTLSRLLLALMDQTYQTFEVLLVCDRRFTPEEWSDFSTMILSEQGDIWSKLSENMRQKIRLFSHQNSEFIPLSLWWASATRNFWIWQARGDFIQLFDDDNTVWSKYLEKELTYYQQYTEKFNQKVVLTPKLLWRDTEMIQNQWFLKYNYRLARPQVYFLSENQSYAEISMFSGNGVFSAADLIKETLYDEKFARIAEDLDFVYRLKQNGAKILNISALELRHREKDKTPLEQARIWTPRSAEQKIKNIFLRVRKHANLIQKIIFIFWSSRGITLWLSVKALYYWWDEKRSIIGGLIRGYLRWWKVFLSSKN
;
A
#
# COMPACT_ATOMS: atom_id res chain seq x y z
N MET A 1 8.20 -37.41 -5.48
CA MET A 1 8.16 -36.28 -6.42
C MET A 1 8.50 -35.03 -5.64
N LYS A 2 9.51 -34.23 -6.03
CA LYS A 2 9.71 -32.91 -5.40
C LYS A 2 8.52 -32.05 -5.78
N SER A 3 7.75 -31.59 -4.78
CA SER A 3 6.69 -30.59 -5.01
C SER A 3 7.30 -29.40 -5.78
N ALA A 4 6.61 -28.96 -6.82
CA ALA A 4 7.03 -27.75 -7.54
C ALA A 4 7.13 -26.59 -6.55
N LYS A 5 8.17 -25.73 -6.70
CA LYS A 5 8.29 -24.54 -5.86
C LYS A 5 7.11 -23.61 -6.12
N PRO A 6 6.45 -23.07 -5.09
CA PRO A 6 5.30 -22.20 -5.28
C PRO A 6 5.66 -20.92 -6.05
N LEU A 7 4.77 -20.44 -6.90
CA LEU A 7 4.95 -19.22 -7.68
C LEU A 7 4.56 -17.99 -6.83
N ILE A 8 5.40 -16.96 -6.81
CA ILE A 8 5.11 -15.67 -6.19
C ILE A 8 4.77 -14.65 -7.29
N SER A 9 3.60 -14.02 -7.23
CA SER A 9 3.27 -12.88 -8.06
C SER A 9 3.62 -11.58 -7.33
N ILE A 10 4.61 -10.85 -7.85
CA ILE A 10 5.06 -9.57 -7.31
C ILE A 10 4.33 -8.46 -8.06
N VAL A 11 3.43 -7.74 -7.36
CA VAL A 11 2.64 -6.64 -7.93
C VAL A 11 3.29 -5.31 -7.58
N ILE A 12 3.69 -4.55 -8.59
CA ILE A 12 4.40 -3.27 -8.46
C ILE A 12 3.61 -2.19 -9.19
N PRO A 13 2.78 -1.40 -8.50
CA PRO A 13 2.22 -0.19 -9.08
C PRO A 13 3.33 0.85 -9.26
N THR A 14 3.41 1.44 -10.44
CA THR A 14 4.37 2.50 -10.73
C THR A 14 3.72 3.67 -11.44
N ARG A 15 4.23 4.86 -11.21
CA ARG A 15 3.88 6.06 -11.98
C ARG A 15 4.91 6.39 -13.04
N ALA A 16 5.97 5.61 -13.10
CA ALA A 16 7.08 5.84 -14.02
C ALA A 16 7.74 7.23 -13.89
N ASN A 17 7.63 7.84 -12.71
CA ASN A 17 8.18 9.17 -12.48
C ASN A 17 9.70 9.15 -12.22
N ASP A 18 10.23 8.02 -11.78
CA ASP A 18 11.66 7.82 -11.52
C ASP A 18 12.11 6.42 -11.96
N ALA A 19 12.68 6.36 -13.17
CA ALA A 19 13.23 5.13 -13.72
C ALA A 19 14.32 4.49 -12.86
N ARG A 20 15.06 5.30 -12.09
CA ARG A 20 16.15 4.82 -11.22
C ARG A 20 15.65 3.99 -10.06
N THR A 21 14.54 4.41 -9.43
CA THR A 21 13.97 3.67 -8.29
C THR A 21 13.41 2.34 -8.74
N LEU A 22 12.65 2.32 -9.84
CA LEU A 22 12.13 1.10 -10.42
C LEU A 22 13.25 0.15 -10.86
N SER A 23 14.30 0.68 -11.53
CA SER A 23 15.47 -0.10 -11.94
C SER A 23 16.14 -0.79 -10.75
N ARG A 24 16.34 -0.09 -9.63
CA ARG A 24 16.91 -0.67 -8.41
C ARG A 24 16.09 -1.84 -7.87
N LEU A 25 14.77 -1.70 -7.83
CA LEU A 25 13.90 -2.78 -7.39
C LEU A 25 13.98 -3.99 -8.32
N LEU A 26 13.90 -3.78 -9.64
CA LEU A 26 13.98 -4.88 -10.61
C LEU A 26 15.33 -5.59 -10.57
N LEU A 27 16.44 -4.88 -10.39
CA LEU A 27 17.77 -5.45 -10.18
C LEU A 27 17.83 -6.25 -8.87
N ALA A 28 17.30 -5.72 -7.77
CA ALA A 28 17.24 -6.43 -6.51
C ALA A 28 16.36 -7.70 -6.58
N LEU A 29 15.33 -7.71 -7.42
CA LEU A 29 14.54 -8.91 -7.70
C LEU A 29 15.29 -9.91 -8.60
N MET A 30 16.08 -9.45 -9.56
CA MET A 30 16.93 -10.30 -10.37
C MET A 30 17.94 -11.08 -9.53
N ASP A 31 18.46 -10.47 -8.46
CA ASP A 31 19.45 -11.03 -7.55
C ASP A 31 18.84 -11.94 -6.44
N GLN A 32 17.53 -12.18 -6.45
CA GLN A 32 16.89 -13.06 -5.46
C GLN A 32 17.37 -14.51 -5.59
N THR A 33 17.62 -15.17 -4.45
CA THR A 33 17.90 -16.62 -4.41
C THR A 33 16.68 -17.46 -4.77
N TYR A 34 15.48 -16.96 -4.50
CA TYR A 34 14.23 -17.58 -4.91
C TYR A 34 13.80 -17.06 -6.28
N GLN A 35 13.88 -17.92 -7.29
CA GLN A 35 13.68 -17.54 -8.69
C GLN A 35 12.29 -17.88 -9.27
N THR A 36 11.40 -18.53 -8.49
CA THR A 36 10.05 -18.90 -8.96
C THR A 36 9.08 -17.77 -8.68
N PHE A 37 9.15 -16.69 -9.46
CA PHE A 37 8.26 -15.54 -9.36
C PHE A 37 7.95 -14.92 -10.73
N GLU A 38 6.84 -14.21 -10.82
CA GLU A 38 6.50 -13.27 -11.88
C GLU A 38 6.42 -11.85 -11.33
N VAL A 39 6.63 -10.85 -12.17
CA VAL A 39 6.49 -9.43 -11.84
C VAL A 39 5.37 -8.83 -12.67
N LEU A 40 4.34 -8.31 -12.00
CA LEU A 40 3.28 -7.54 -12.62
C LEU A 40 3.60 -6.06 -12.42
N LEU A 41 4.17 -5.46 -13.43
CA LEU A 41 4.50 -4.04 -13.44
C LEU A 41 3.30 -3.25 -13.95
N VAL A 42 2.76 -2.41 -13.09
CA VAL A 42 1.47 -1.77 -13.31
C VAL A 42 1.61 -0.28 -13.39
N CYS A 43 1.31 0.29 -14.53
CA CYS A 43 1.36 1.72 -14.66
C CYS A 43 0.07 2.41 -14.18
N ASP A 44 0.18 3.10 -13.03
CA ASP A 44 -0.90 3.87 -12.37
C ASP A 44 -0.91 5.34 -12.86
N ARG A 45 -0.74 5.55 -14.16
CA ARG A 45 -0.74 6.88 -14.76
C ARG A 45 -1.40 6.86 -16.13
N ARG A 46 -2.11 7.95 -16.48
CA ARG A 46 -2.44 8.22 -17.88
C ARG A 46 -1.19 8.72 -18.58
N PHE A 47 -0.88 8.06 -19.65
CA PHE A 47 0.13 8.52 -20.60
C PHE A 47 -0.56 9.10 -21.82
N THR A 48 0.07 10.09 -22.43
CA THR A 48 -0.15 10.29 -23.86
C THR A 48 0.40 9.09 -24.63
N PRO A 49 0.01 8.87 -25.89
CA PRO A 49 0.60 7.81 -26.71
C PRO A 49 2.14 7.87 -26.74
N GLU A 50 2.70 9.07 -26.81
CA GLU A 50 4.14 9.32 -26.83
C GLU A 50 4.77 8.93 -25.49
N GLU A 51 4.25 9.43 -24.38
CA GLU A 51 4.74 9.09 -23.04
C GLU A 51 4.67 7.58 -22.77
N TRP A 52 3.63 6.89 -23.28
CA TRP A 52 3.53 5.45 -23.17
C TRP A 52 4.57 4.74 -24.02
N SER A 53 4.80 5.20 -25.24
CA SER A 53 5.85 4.69 -26.12
C SER A 53 7.22 4.80 -25.45
N ASP A 54 7.54 5.96 -24.88
CA ASP A 54 8.82 6.19 -24.19
C ASP A 54 8.97 5.28 -22.97
N PHE A 55 7.94 5.19 -22.14
CA PHE A 55 7.96 4.34 -20.95
C PHE A 55 8.06 2.86 -21.30
N SER A 56 7.25 2.40 -22.26
CA SER A 56 7.28 1.00 -22.69
C SER A 56 8.63 0.64 -23.33
N THR A 57 9.22 1.55 -24.12
CA THR A 57 10.54 1.39 -24.70
C THR A 57 11.62 1.30 -23.63
N MET A 58 11.57 2.18 -22.63
CA MET A 58 12.52 2.17 -21.52
C MET A 58 12.50 0.84 -20.74
N ILE A 59 11.31 0.24 -20.58
CA ILE A 59 11.13 -1.01 -19.81
C ILE A 59 11.32 -2.25 -20.67
N LEU A 60 10.82 -2.25 -21.92
CA LEU A 60 10.68 -3.46 -22.74
C LEU A 60 11.61 -3.52 -23.95
N SER A 61 12.22 -2.41 -24.39
CA SER A 61 13.11 -2.45 -25.53
C SER A 61 14.55 -2.81 -25.12
N GLU A 62 15.26 -3.51 -26.01
CA GLU A 62 16.67 -3.88 -25.81
C GLU A 62 17.59 -2.67 -25.61
N GLN A 63 17.20 -1.51 -26.10
CA GLN A 63 17.92 -0.24 -25.96
C GLN A 63 17.50 0.56 -24.72
N GLY A 64 16.49 0.10 -23.99
CA GLY A 64 15.97 0.79 -22.82
C GLY A 64 16.92 0.73 -21.63
N ASP A 65 17.03 1.83 -20.90
CA ASP A 65 17.93 1.98 -19.74
C ASP A 65 17.73 0.93 -18.63
N ILE A 66 16.51 0.45 -18.46
CA ILE A 66 16.17 -0.59 -17.48
C ILE A 66 16.38 -1.97 -18.10
N TRP A 67 15.82 -2.19 -19.30
CA TRP A 67 15.83 -3.48 -19.97
C TRP A 67 17.24 -4.00 -20.25
N SER A 68 18.15 -3.14 -20.71
CA SER A 68 19.53 -3.50 -20.99
C SER A 68 20.29 -4.04 -19.77
N LYS A 69 19.88 -3.68 -18.56
CA LYS A 69 20.49 -4.12 -17.29
C LYS A 69 19.91 -5.43 -16.76
N LEU A 70 18.77 -5.89 -17.30
CA LEU A 70 18.10 -7.10 -16.83
C LEU A 70 18.57 -8.31 -17.62
N SER A 71 18.75 -9.44 -16.95
CA SER A 71 18.99 -10.73 -17.61
C SER A 71 17.76 -11.18 -18.41
N GLU A 72 17.96 -12.01 -19.42
CA GLU A 72 16.88 -12.59 -20.22
C GLU A 72 15.84 -13.31 -19.35
N ASN A 73 16.29 -14.10 -18.38
CA ASN A 73 15.41 -14.77 -17.42
C ASN A 73 14.56 -13.77 -16.62
N MET A 74 15.11 -12.63 -16.23
CA MET A 74 14.33 -11.60 -15.50
C MET A 74 13.32 -10.92 -16.42
N ARG A 75 13.70 -10.63 -17.65
CA ARG A 75 12.81 -10.01 -18.66
C ARG A 75 11.57 -10.85 -18.91
N GLN A 76 11.73 -12.17 -19.05
CA GLN A 76 10.62 -13.11 -19.27
C GLN A 76 9.64 -13.20 -18.09
N LYS A 77 10.05 -12.79 -16.90
CA LYS A 77 9.19 -12.75 -15.70
C LYS A 77 8.32 -11.50 -15.62
N ILE A 78 8.65 -10.45 -16.38
CA ILE A 78 7.96 -9.16 -16.30
C ILE A 78 6.75 -9.13 -17.24
N ARG A 79 5.61 -8.81 -16.69
CA ARG A 79 4.37 -8.52 -17.42
C ARG A 79 4.02 -7.05 -17.20
N LEU A 80 4.09 -6.26 -18.25
CA LEU A 80 3.78 -4.83 -18.21
C LEU A 80 2.33 -4.58 -18.57
N PHE A 81 1.68 -3.79 -17.74
CA PHE A 81 0.29 -3.43 -17.92
C PHE A 81 0.07 -1.92 -17.78
N SER A 82 -0.80 -1.39 -18.62
CA SER A 82 -1.25 0.00 -18.57
C SER A 82 -2.71 0.10 -18.95
N HIS A 83 -3.28 1.29 -18.82
CA HIS A 83 -4.61 1.57 -19.31
C HIS A 83 -4.70 1.53 -20.84
N GLN A 84 -3.59 1.73 -21.55
CA GLN A 84 -3.56 1.70 -23.00
C GLN A 84 -3.68 0.29 -23.57
N ASN A 85 -3.26 -0.73 -22.83
CA ASN A 85 -3.32 -2.13 -23.26
C ASN A 85 -4.36 -2.97 -22.51
N SER A 86 -5.25 -2.32 -21.76
CA SER A 86 -6.30 -3.00 -20.98
C SER A 86 -7.67 -2.38 -21.27
N GLU A 87 -8.53 -3.13 -21.97
CA GLU A 87 -9.92 -2.73 -22.27
C GLU A 87 -10.83 -2.71 -21.04
N PHE A 88 -10.37 -3.26 -19.91
CA PHE A 88 -11.19 -3.57 -18.76
C PHE A 88 -11.18 -2.56 -17.63
N ILE A 89 -10.37 -1.50 -17.68
CA ILE A 89 -10.35 -0.50 -16.62
C ILE A 89 -11.20 0.71 -17.05
N PRO A 90 -12.42 0.87 -16.51
CA PRO A 90 -13.21 2.05 -16.81
C PRO A 90 -12.45 3.32 -16.44
N LEU A 91 -12.40 4.28 -17.34
CA LEU A 91 -11.70 5.57 -17.16
C LEU A 91 -12.15 6.36 -15.93
N SER A 92 -13.28 6.00 -15.32
CA SER A 92 -13.81 6.58 -14.09
C SER A 92 -13.20 6.03 -12.79
N LEU A 93 -12.52 4.88 -12.86
CA LEU A 93 -12.00 4.15 -11.68
C LEU A 93 -10.50 4.35 -11.43
N TRP A 94 -9.98 5.55 -11.69
CA TRP A 94 -8.56 5.93 -11.49
C TRP A 94 -8.17 6.04 -10.02
N TRP A 95 -8.37 4.99 -9.26
CA TRP A 95 -8.07 4.99 -7.85
C TRP A 95 -7.13 3.82 -7.53
N ALA A 96 -6.16 4.07 -6.67
CA ALA A 96 -5.17 3.07 -6.27
C ALA A 96 -5.78 1.71 -5.90
N SER A 97 -6.96 1.71 -5.29
CA SER A 97 -7.67 0.49 -4.91
C SER A 97 -8.14 -0.33 -6.12
N ALA A 98 -8.81 0.29 -7.10
CA ALA A 98 -9.29 -0.41 -8.29
C ALA A 98 -8.13 -0.92 -9.15
N THR A 99 -7.09 -0.12 -9.29
CA THR A 99 -5.87 -0.51 -9.99
C THR A 99 -5.23 -1.73 -9.32
N ARG A 100 -5.04 -1.70 -7.98
CA ARG A 100 -4.51 -2.86 -7.24
C ARG A 100 -5.38 -4.09 -7.41
N ASN A 101 -6.71 -3.96 -7.32
CA ASN A 101 -7.63 -5.09 -7.47
C ASN A 101 -7.50 -5.75 -8.82
N PHE A 102 -7.50 -4.98 -9.89
CA PHE A 102 -7.34 -5.53 -11.24
C PHE A 102 -6.07 -6.38 -11.35
N TRP A 103 -4.95 -5.92 -10.80
CA TRP A 103 -3.67 -6.60 -10.90
C TRP A 103 -3.55 -7.81 -9.97
N ILE A 104 -4.17 -7.75 -8.81
CA ILE A 104 -4.32 -8.90 -7.93
C ILE A 104 -5.04 -10.05 -8.68
N TRP A 105 -6.06 -9.72 -9.49
CA TRP A 105 -6.74 -10.69 -10.34
C TRP A 105 -5.85 -11.26 -11.44
N GLN A 106 -4.94 -10.47 -12.01
CA GLN A 106 -4.01 -10.92 -13.05
C GLN A 106 -2.88 -11.80 -12.52
N ALA A 107 -2.66 -11.83 -11.22
CA ALA A 107 -1.64 -12.63 -10.57
C ALA A 107 -1.93 -14.13 -10.72
N ARG A 108 -0.91 -14.90 -11.13
CA ARG A 108 -1.00 -16.35 -11.38
C ARG A 108 -0.37 -17.18 -10.27
N GLY A 109 0.36 -16.52 -9.36
CA GLY A 109 1.10 -17.16 -8.28
C GLY A 109 0.22 -17.74 -7.19
N ASP A 110 0.79 -18.67 -6.44
CA ASP A 110 0.23 -19.20 -5.20
C ASP A 110 0.25 -18.17 -4.08
N PHE A 111 1.19 -17.23 -4.19
CA PHE A 111 1.38 -16.11 -3.27
C PHE A 111 1.38 -14.77 -4.01
N ILE A 112 0.97 -13.72 -3.31
CA ILE A 112 1.02 -12.33 -3.79
C ILE A 112 1.90 -11.51 -2.86
N GLN A 113 2.87 -10.81 -3.46
CA GLN A 113 3.70 -9.79 -2.86
C GLN A 113 3.31 -8.42 -3.41
N LEU A 114 3.01 -7.47 -2.53
CA LEU A 114 2.73 -6.08 -2.93
C LEU A 114 3.95 -5.21 -2.59
N PHE A 115 4.58 -4.61 -3.60
CA PHE A 115 5.68 -3.67 -3.43
C PHE A 115 5.34 -2.30 -4.02
N ASP A 116 5.85 -1.24 -3.41
CA ASP A 116 5.97 0.06 -4.06
C ASP A 116 7.21 0.07 -4.99
N ASP A 117 7.21 0.89 -6.03
CA ASP A 117 8.27 0.93 -7.05
C ASP A 117 9.60 1.53 -6.57
N ASP A 118 9.62 2.10 -5.38
CA ASP A 118 10.80 2.70 -4.74
C ASP A 118 11.41 1.85 -3.62
N ASN A 119 11.09 0.56 -3.60
CA ASN A 119 11.65 -0.40 -2.66
C ASN A 119 13.03 -0.92 -3.07
N THR A 120 13.74 -1.46 -2.08
CA THR A 120 14.94 -2.29 -2.28
C THR A 120 14.91 -3.44 -1.29
N VAL A 121 15.21 -4.65 -1.76
CA VAL A 121 15.22 -5.89 -0.99
C VAL A 121 16.57 -6.58 -1.10
N TRP A 122 16.97 -7.31 -0.08
CA TRP A 122 18.17 -8.12 -0.10
C TRP A 122 17.94 -9.47 -0.80
N SER A 123 19.00 -10.15 -1.21
CA SER A 123 18.95 -11.30 -2.13
C SER A 123 18.17 -12.53 -1.63
N LYS A 124 17.98 -12.72 -0.33
CA LYS A 124 17.23 -13.84 0.26
C LYS A 124 15.84 -13.44 0.74
N TYR A 125 15.34 -12.25 0.36
CA TYR A 125 14.11 -11.70 0.90
C TYR A 125 12.90 -12.62 0.62
N LEU A 126 12.66 -12.97 -0.65
CA LEU A 126 11.51 -13.82 -1.06
C LEU A 126 11.59 -15.23 -0.45
N GLU A 127 12.79 -15.82 -0.37
CA GLU A 127 13.01 -17.13 0.26
C GLU A 127 12.62 -17.09 1.75
N LYS A 128 13.03 -16.03 2.45
CA LYS A 128 12.70 -15.83 3.86
C LYS A 128 11.23 -15.54 4.10
N GLU A 129 10.58 -14.77 3.23
CA GLU A 129 9.13 -14.55 3.32
C GLU A 129 8.36 -15.87 3.26
N LEU A 130 8.67 -16.73 2.27
CA LEU A 130 8.04 -18.06 2.18
C LEU A 130 8.29 -18.90 3.43
N THR A 131 9.53 -18.90 3.92
CA THR A 131 9.90 -19.64 5.13
C THR A 131 9.09 -19.17 6.35
N TYR A 132 8.99 -17.86 6.55
CA TYR A 132 8.21 -17.30 7.66
C TYR A 132 6.71 -17.51 7.47
N TYR A 133 6.20 -17.43 6.24
CA TYR A 133 4.80 -17.71 5.95
C TYR A 133 4.44 -19.14 6.37
N GLN A 134 5.21 -20.13 5.96
CA GLN A 134 5.01 -21.53 6.31
C GLN A 134 5.10 -21.76 7.82
N GLN A 135 6.17 -21.25 8.45
CA GLN A 135 6.39 -21.35 9.89
C GLN A 135 5.23 -20.77 10.72
N TYR A 136 4.76 -19.59 10.36
CA TYR A 136 3.70 -18.95 11.15
C TYR A 136 2.30 -19.45 10.81
N THR A 137 2.05 -19.89 9.58
CA THR A 137 0.81 -20.57 9.23
C THR A 137 0.67 -21.88 10.03
N GLU A 138 1.73 -22.67 10.12
CA GLU A 138 1.77 -23.88 10.94
C GLU A 138 1.64 -23.55 12.44
N LYS A 139 2.42 -22.61 12.95
CA LYS A 139 2.40 -22.18 14.35
C LYS A 139 1.02 -21.76 14.83
N PHE A 140 0.28 -21.01 14.02
CA PHE A 140 -1.03 -20.46 14.39
C PHE A 140 -2.20 -21.30 13.89
N ASN A 141 -1.95 -22.30 13.06
CA ASN A 141 -2.98 -23.07 12.34
C ASN A 141 -4.02 -22.14 11.66
N GLN A 142 -3.53 -21.07 11.00
CA GLN A 142 -4.33 -19.99 10.45
C GLN A 142 -3.61 -19.32 9.29
N LYS A 143 -4.35 -18.81 8.29
CA LYS A 143 -3.76 -17.97 7.23
C LYS A 143 -3.08 -16.74 7.86
N VAL A 144 -1.88 -16.44 7.42
CA VAL A 144 -1.12 -15.28 7.89
C VAL A 144 -0.90 -14.28 6.75
N VAL A 145 -0.79 -13.02 7.11
CA VAL A 145 -0.29 -11.97 6.24
C VAL A 145 0.99 -11.45 6.85
N LEU A 146 2.08 -11.49 6.10
CA LEU A 146 3.36 -10.98 6.55
C LEU A 146 3.53 -9.54 6.08
N THR A 147 4.14 -8.74 6.92
CA THR A 147 4.57 -7.37 6.60
C THR A 147 5.99 -7.18 7.11
N PRO A 148 6.86 -6.47 6.39
CA PRO A 148 8.23 -6.23 6.79
C PRO A 148 8.35 -5.07 7.77
N LYS A 149 9.49 -4.97 8.39
CA LYS A 149 10.02 -3.75 8.99
C LYS A 149 10.45 -2.81 7.85
N LEU A 150 9.82 -1.65 7.75
CA LEU A 150 10.19 -0.65 6.75
C LEU A 150 11.28 0.28 7.29
N LEU A 151 12.37 0.38 6.55
CA LEU A 151 13.48 1.28 6.83
C LEU A 151 13.57 2.37 5.76
N TRP A 152 14.09 3.54 6.13
CA TRP A 152 14.54 4.50 5.14
C TRP A 152 15.76 3.95 4.41
N ARG A 153 15.81 4.11 3.07
CA ARG A 153 16.82 3.43 2.23
C ARG A 153 18.25 3.62 2.72
N ASP A 154 18.61 4.82 3.07
CA ASP A 154 19.98 5.22 3.37
C ASP A 154 20.28 5.28 4.88
N THR A 155 19.41 4.74 5.69
CA THR A 155 19.55 4.78 7.15
C THR A 155 18.99 3.52 7.79
N GLU A 156 19.39 3.23 9.02
CA GLU A 156 18.77 2.19 9.86
C GLU A 156 17.51 2.72 10.60
N MET A 157 17.05 3.93 10.26
CA MET A 157 15.85 4.50 10.89
C MET A 157 14.60 3.80 10.38
N ILE A 158 13.77 3.37 11.32
CA ILE A 158 12.47 2.79 11.02
C ILE A 158 11.55 3.86 10.45
N GLN A 159 11.08 3.65 9.23
CA GLN A 159 10.16 4.54 8.55
C GLN A 159 8.72 4.33 9.02
N ASN A 160 8.33 3.06 9.17
CA ASN A 160 6.97 2.70 9.53
C ASN A 160 6.90 2.34 11.00
N GLN A 161 6.00 3.02 11.68
CA GLN A 161 5.65 2.71 13.06
C GLN A 161 4.56 1.65 13.05
N TRP A 162 4.69 0.67 13.91
CA TRP A 162 3.79 -0.46 13.99
C TRP A 162 2.44 -0.04 14.56
N PHE A 163 1.38 -0.16 13.78
CA PHE A 163 0.03 0.14 14.23
C PHE A 163 -0.61 -1.12 14.79
N LEU A 164 -0.58 -1.31 16.09
CA LEU A 164 -1.18 -2.49 16.71
C LEU A 164 -2.70 -2.38 16.84
N LYS A 165 -3.23 -1.17 17.06
CA LYS A 165 -4.67 -0.90 17.19
C LYS A 165 -5.04 0.40 16.53
N TYR A 166 -6.23 0.43 15.95
CA TYR A 166 -6.88 1.68 15.61
C TYR A 166 -7.83 2.06 16.75
N ASN A 167 -7.57 3.20 17.37
CA ASN A 167 -8.45 3.74 18.43
C ASN A 167 -9.57 4.53 17.78
N TYR A 168 -10.75 3.95 17.68
CA TYR A 168 -11.92 4.60 17.09
C TYR A 168 -12.43 5.79 17.91
N ARG A 169 -12.20 5.82 19.23
CA ARG A 169 -12.54 6.96 20.08
C ARG A 169 -11.75 8.20 19.69
N LEU A 170 -10.48 8.03 19.39
CA LEU A 170 -9.58 9.11 18.99
C LEU A 170 -9.42 9.20 17.48
N ALA A 171 -10.03 8.29 16.71
CA ALA A 171 -9.90 8.10 15.28
C ALA A 171 -8.44 8.15 14.77
N ARG A 172 -7.52 7.62 15.58
CA ARG A 172 -6.10 7.58 15.29
C ARG A 172 -5.50 6.21 15.56
N PRO A 173 -4.43 5.82 14.85
CA PRO A 173 -3.66 4.63 15.20
C PRO A 173 -2.99 4.83 16.56
N GLN A 174 -2.95 3.78 17.36
CA GLN A 174 -2.03 3.64 18.49
C GLN A 174 -0.79 2.94 17.98
N VAL A 175 0.34 3.57 18.18
CA VAL A 175 1.65 3.12 17.71
C VAL A 175 2.37 2.40 18.81
N TYR A 176 2.90 1.23 18.48
CA TYR A 176 3.78 0.48 19.35
C TYR A 176 5.03 0.09 18.54
N PHE A 177 6.17 0.04 19.18
CA PHE A 177 7.41 -0.42 18.59
C PHE A 177 7.65 -1.88 18.98
N LEU A 178 8.16 -2.67 18.05
CA LEU A 178 8.71 -3.97 18.38
C LEU A 178 9.92 -3.77 19.30
N SER A 179 9.99 -4.55 20.37
CA SER A 179 11.25 -4.63 21.12
C SER A 179 12.28 -5.37 20.29
N GLU A 180 13.56 -5.07 20.48
CA GLU A 180 14.67 -5.67 19.73
C GLU A 180 14.68 -7.20 19.79
N ASN A 181 14.15 -7.78 20.87
CA ASN A 181 14.10 -9.22 21.10
C ASN A 181 12.87 -9.92 20.51
N GLN A 182 11.94 -9.18 19.88
CA GLN A 182 10.75 -9.78 19.29
C GLN A 182 10.98 -10.14 17.82
N SER A 183 10.84 -11.43 17.48
CA SER A 183 10.93 -11.90 16.09
C SER A 183 9.73 -11.49 15.23
N TYR A 184 8.58 -11.27 15.85
CA TYR A 184 7.37 -10.80 15.20
C TYR A 184 6.44 -10.05 16.17
N ALA A 185 5.53 -9.25 15.62
CA ALA A 185 4.36 -8.74 16.34
C ALA A 185 3.08 -8.98 15.55
N GLU A 186 2.01 -9.33 16.26
CA GLU A 186 0.67 -9.27 15.67
C GLU A 186 0.22 -7.80 15.61
N ILE A 187 -0.09 -7.34 14.41
CA ILE A 187 -0.48 -5.96 14.16
C ILE A 187 -1.92 -5.88 13.65
N SER A 188 -2.53 -4.71 13.79
CA SER A 188 -3.88 -4.44 13.28
C SER A 188 -3.91 -3.51 12.08
N MET A 189 -2.75 -3.02 11.66
CA MET A 189 -2.63 -2.05 10.57
C MET A 189 -1.23 -2.09 9.95
N PHE A 190 -1.15 -1.88 8.66
CA PHE A 190 0.10 -1.70 7.90
C PHE A 190 -0.08 -0.65 6.79
N SER A 191 0.98 -0.29 6.11
CA SER A 191 1.00 0.78 5.11
C SER A 191 0.71 0.33 3.67
N GLY A 192 0.29 -0.90 3.45
CA GLY A 192 0.03 -1.44 2.10
C GLY A 192 1.28 -1.84 1.31
N ASN A 193 2.48 -1.48 1.78
CA ASN A 193 3.76 -1.82 1.14
C ASN A 193 4.43 -3.01 1.83
N GLY A 194 4.95 -3.96 1.06
CA GLY A 194 5.60 -5.16 1.57
C GLY A 194 4.63 -6.23 2.09
N VAL A 195 3.40 -6.26 1.60
CA VAL A 195 2.37 -7.23 2.02
C VAL A 195 2.57 -8.54 1.29
N PHE A 196 2.71 -9.63 2.03
CA PHE A 196 2.86 -10.97 1.50
C PHE A 196 1.85 -11.94 2.11
N SER A 197 1.13 -12.69 1.27
CA SER A 197 0.22 -13.75 1.71
C SER A 197 -0.16 -14.69 0.57
N ALA A 198 -0.89 -15.76 0.91
CA ALA A 198 -1.51 -16.64 -0.08
C ALA A 198 -2.44 -15.87 -1.01
N ALA A 199 -2.38 -16.20 -2.29
CA ALA A 199 -3.10 -15.48 -3.34
C ALA A 199 -4.63 -15.57 -3.18
N ASP A 200 -5.15 -16.70 -2.71
CA ASP A 200 -6.58 -16.89 -2.45
C ASP A 200 -7.10 -15.87 -1.43
N LEU A 201 -6.41 -15.70 -0.30
CA LEU A 201 -6.80 -14.74 0.74
C LEU A 201 -6.82 -13.30 0.21
N ILE A 202 -5.79 -12.91 -0.55
CA ILE A 202 -5.68 -11.55 -1.12
C ILE A 202 -6.79 -11.32 -2.16
N LYS A 203 -7.04 -12.30 -3.03
CA LYS A 203 -8.08 -12.24 -4.07
C LYS A 203 -9.51 -12.26 -3.50
N GLU A 204 -9.76 -12.99 -2.45
CA GLU A 204 -11.05 -12.99 -1.76
C GLU A 204 -11.31 -11.67 -1.02
N THR A 205 -10.26 -11.01 -0.56
CA THR A 205 -10.41 -9.78 0.24
C THR A 205 -10.49 -8.53 -0.61
N LEU A 206 -9.64 -8.35 -1.62
CA LEU A 206 -9.49 -7.17 -2.49
C LEU A 206 -9.57 -5.81 -1.76
N TYR A 207 -9.21 -4.74 -2.38
CA TYR A 207 -9.40 -3.38 -1.83
C TYR A 207 -10.85 -2.92 -2.03
N ASP A 208 -11.42 -2.20 -1.05
CA ASP A 208 -12.73 -1.55 -1.24
C ASP A 208 -12.55 -0.26 -2.05
N GLU A 209 -13.06 -0.25 -3.25
CA GLU A 209 -12.92 0.86 -4.21
C GLU A 209 -13.62 2.16 -3.77
N LYS A 210 -14.48 2.10 -2.76
CA LYS A 210 -15.03 3.30 -2.11
C LYS A 210 -13.95 4.12 -1.41
N PHE A 211 -12.83 3.47 -1.01
CA PHE A 211 -11.60 4.13 -0.51
C PHE A 211 -10.67 4.39 -1.68
N ALA A 212 -10.92 5.46 -2.41
CA ALA A 212 -10.22 5.74 -3.64
C ALA A 212 -8.70 5.91 -3.51
N ARG A 213 -8.25 6.58 -2.46
CA ARG A 213 -6.86 6.88 -2.14
C ARG A 213 -6.79 7.35 -0.69
N ILE A 214 -5.73 7.04 0.04
CA ILE A 214 -5.56 7.37 1.45
C ILE A 214 -6.43 6.48 2.35
N ALA A 215 -5.77 5.62 3.12
CA ALA A 215 -6.37 4.68 4.09
C ALA A 215 -7.19 3.53 3.47
N GLU A 216 -7.03 3.26 2.17
CA GLU A 216 -7.52 2.05 1.53
C GLU A 216 -6.85 0.79 2.09
N ASP A 217 -5.57 0.91 2.42
CA ASP A 217 -4.77 -0.11 3.08
C ASP A 217 -5.31 -0.45 4.48
N LEU A 218 -5.77 0.54 5.23
CA LEU A 218 -6.35 0.32 6.55
C LEU A 218 -7.67 -0.46 6.51
N ASP A 219 -8.52 -0.19 5.52
CA ASP A 219 -9.74 -0.95 5.29
C ASP A 219 -9.41 -2.38 4.85
N PHE A 220 -8.43 -2.53 3.96
CA PHE A 220 -7.98 -3.82 3.46
C PHE A 220 -7.47 -4.73 4.58
N VAL A 221 -6.60 -4.22 5.46
CA VAL A 221 -6.12 -4.95 6.64
C VAL A 221 -7.27 -5.43 7.52
N TYR A 222 -8.24 -4.56 7.75
CA TYR A 222 -9.38 -4.91 8.60
C TYR A 222 -10.19 -6.06 8.02
N ARG A 223 -10.39 -6.05 6.69
CA ARG A 223 -11.12 -7.14 6.00
C ARG A 223 -10.32 -8.44 5.91
N LEU A 224 -8.99 -8.37 5.75
CA LEU A 224 -8.12 -9.55 5.89
C LEU A 224 -8.30 -10.22 7.25
N LYS A 225 -8.38 -9.43 8.32
CA LYS A 225 -8.65 -9.97 9.67
C LYS A 225 -10.06 -10.54 9.79
N GLN A 226 -11.07 -9.92 9.20
CA GLN A 226 -12.44 -10.46 9.16
C GLN A 226 -12.51 -11.78 8.39
N ASN A 227 -11.69 -11.95 7.36
CA ASN A 227 -11.53 -13.20 6.59
C ASN A 227 -10.62 -14.21 7.31
N GLY A 228 -10.38 -14.02 8.61
CA GLY A 228 -9.69 -14.98 9.45
C GLY A 228 -8.16 -14.91 9.36
N ALA A 229 -7.56 -13.89 8.77
CA ALA A 229 -6.11 -13.78 8.72
C ALA A 229 -5.51 -13.19 9.99
N LYS A 230 -4.34 -13.70 10.37
CA LYS A 230 -3.47 -13.08 11.37
C LYS A 230 -2.43 -12.22 10.67
N ILE A 231 -2.36 -10.94 11.01
CA ILE A 231 -1.43 -10.00 10.40
C ILE A 231 -0.18 -9.92 11.27
N LEU A 232 0.96 -10.28 10.71
CA LEU A 232 2.23 -10.35 11.42
C LEU A 232 3.23 -9.38 10.81
N ASN A 233 3.84 -8.59 11.64
CA ASN A 233 5.06 -7.90 11.27
C ASN A 233 6.27 -8.72 11.70
N ILE A 234 7.17 -8.94 10.76
CA ILE A 234 8.37 -9.77 10.94
C ILE A 234 9.60 -8.87 11.01
N SER A 235 10.24 -8.82 12.17
CA SER A 235 11.41 -7.95 12.40
C SER A 235 12.60 -8.28 11.51
N ALA A 236 12.77 -9.55 11.15
CA ALA A 236 13.86 -10.02 10.29
C ALA A 236 13.61 -9.81 8.78
N LEU A 237 12.38 -9.45 8.37
CA LEU A 237 12.08 -9.03 7.01
C LEU A 237 12.24 -7.51 6.93
N GLU A 238 13.35 -7.06 6.38
CA GLU A 238 13.64 -5.64 6.21
C GLU A 238 13.43 -5.22 4.77
N LEU A 239 12.60 -4.22 4.59
CA LEU A 239 12.32 -3.58 3.31
C LEU A 239 12.79 -2.14 3.36
N ARG A 240 13.71 -1.78 2.48
CA ARG A 240 14.21 -0.40 2.38
C ARG A 240 13.36 0.35 1.37
N HIS A 241 12.78 1.45 1.80
CA HIS A 241 11.81 2.22 1.03
C HIS A 241 12.27 3.68 0.98
N ARG A 242 12.23 4.29 -0.17
CA ARG A 242 12.60 5.68 -0.51
C ARG A 242 13.70 6.35 0.36
N GLU A 243 14.27 7.39 -0.18
CA GLU A 243 15.22 8.25 0.54
C GLU A 243 14.49 9.16 1.53
N LYS A 244 15.17 9.50 2.63
CA LYS A 244 14.60 10.31 3.72
C LYS A 244 14.25 11.75 3.30
N ASP A 245 14.72 12.21 2.14
CA ASP A 245 14.80 13.61 1.74
C ASP A 245 13.53 14.21 1.14
N LYS A 246 12.35 13.85 1.65
CA LYS A 246 11.23 14.77 1.50
C LYS A 246 11.27 15.76 2.65
N THR A 247 11.70 16.97 2.34
CA THR A 247 11.55 18.12 3.25
C THR A 247 10.09 18.19 3.73
N PRO A 248 9.82 18.76 4.91
CA PRO A 248 8.45 19.01 5.36
C PRO A 248 7.59 19.74 4.31
N LEU A 249 8.21 20.56 3.48
CA LEU A 249 7.58 21.28 2.38
C LEU A 249 7.14 20.35 1.24
N GLU A 250 7.92 19.32 0.90
CA GLU A 250 7.56 18.34 -0.13
C GLU A 250 6.49 17.38 0.38
N GLN A 251 6.51 17.04 1.66
CA GLN A 251 5.41 16.32 2.30
C GLN A 251 4.12 17.18 2.32
N ALA A 252 4.25 18.48 2.44
CA ALA A 252 3.12 19.43 2.40
C ALA A 252 2.48 19.50 1.00
N ARG A 253 3.27 19.43 -0.08
CA ARG A 253 2.77 19.45 -1.47
C ARG A 253 1.82 18.29 -1.81
N ILE A 254 1.79 17.23 -1.00
CA ILE A 254 0.84 16.12 -1.15
C ILE A 254 -0.58 16.54 -0.71
N TRP A 255 -0.72 17.63 0.06
CA TRP A 255 -1.98 18.08 0.60
C TRP A 255 -2.63 19.14 -0.29
N THR A 256 -3.55 18.71 -1.13
CA THR A 256 -4.46 19.58 -1.85
C THR A 256 -5.81 19.66 -1.12
N PRO A 257 -6.66 20.67 -1.39
CA PRO A 257 -8.03 20.73 -0.85
C PRO A 257 -8.82 19.44 -1.10
N ARG A 258 -8.63 18.83 -2.28
CA ARG A 258 -9.26 17.57 -2.66
C ARG A 258 -8.73 16.40 -1.83
N SER A 259 -7.44 16.31 -1.59
CA SER A 259 -6.87 15.25 -0.75
C SER A 259 -7.27 15.39 0.72
N ALA A 260 -7.42 16.61 1.21
CA ALA A 260 -7.92 16.90 2.55
C ALA A 260 -9.38 16.45 2.72
N GLU A 261 -10.25 16.80 1.76
CA GLU A 261 -11.64 16.33 1.72
C GLU A 261 -11.71 14.80 1.67
N GLN A 262 -10.90 14.17 0.81
CA GLN A 262 -10.86 12.71 0.67
C GLN A 262 -10.40 12.02 1.96
N LYS A 263 -9.45 12.59 2.69
CA LYS A 263 -9.00 12.05 3.98
C LYS A 263 -10.12 12.04 5.01
N ILE A 264 -10.87 13.13 5.12
CA ILE A 264 -12.02 13.21 6.02
C ILE A 264 -13.08 12.17 5.60
N LYS A 265 -13.43 12.11 4.32
CA LYS A 265 -14.33 11.10 3.76
C LYS A 265 -13.93 9.70 4.24
N ASN A 266 -12.67 9.32 4.03
CA ASN A 266 -12.21 7.97 4.30
C ASN A 266 -12.20 7.64 5.81
N ILE A 267 -11.94 8.64 6.67
CA ILE A 267 -12.09 8.47 8.11
C ILE A 267 -13.54 8.15 8.48
N PHE A 268 -14.51 8.90 7.96
CA PHE A 268 -15.94 8.67 8.20
C PHE A 268 -16.40 7.32 7.66
N LEU A 269 -16.02 6.97 6.41
CA LEU A 269 -16.36 5.67 5.82
C LEU A 269 -15.83 4.50 6.66
N ARG A 270 -14.57 4.57 7.11
CA ARG A 270 -13.96 3.52 7.92
C ARG A 270 -14.68 3.36 9.27
N VAL A 271 -14.96 4.45 9.97
CA VAL A 271 -15.67 4.39 11.23
C VAL A 271 -17.09 3.84 11.02
N ARG A 272 -17.78 4.30 9.97
CA ARG A 272 -19.12 3.79 9.61
C ARG A 272 -19.10 2.28 9.39
N LYS A 273 -18.09 1.78 8.68
CA LYS A 273 -17.97 0.38 8.26
C LYS A 273 -17.55 -0.55 9.40
N HIS A 274 -16.58 -0.14 10.21
CA HIS A 274 -15.87 -1.03 11.12
C HIS A 274 -16.06 -0.75 12.61
N ALA A 275 -16.54 0.43 13.00
CA ALA A 275 -16.76 0.76 14.39
C ALA A 275 -18.09 0.18 14.90
N ASN A 276 -18.11 -0.27 16.17
CA ASN A 276 -19.34 -0.63 16.85
C ASN A 276 -20.18 0.63 17.19
N LEU A 277 -21.40 0.42 17.65
CA LEU A 277 -22.33 1.51 17.91
C LEU A 277 -21.78 2.56 18.89
N ILE A 278 -21.19 2.12 20.00
CA ILE A 278 -20.61 3.02 21.01
C ILE A 278 -19.47 3.84 20.40
N GLN A 279 -18.59 3.21 19.65
CA GLN A 279 -17.48 3.88 18.97
C GLN A 279 -17.99 4.89 17.91
N LYS A 280 -19.07 4.57 17.20
CA LYS A 280 -19.73 5.50 16.27
C LYS A 280 -20.25 6.73 16.97
N ILE A 281 -20.93 6.56 18.11
CA ILE A 281 -21.45 7.65 18.93
C ILE A 281 -20.30 8.55 19.43
N ILE A 282 -19.25 7.95 20.00
CA ILE A 282 -18.08 8.71 20.46
C ILE A 282 -17.40 9.45 19.31
N PHE A 283 -17.27 8.81 18.14
CA PHE A 283 -16.69 9.45 16.96
C PHE A 283 -17.52 10.64 16.52
N ILE A 284 -18.85 10.51 16.44
CA ILE A 284 -19.76 11.57 16.04
C ILE A 284 -19.62 12.79 16.95
N PHE A 285 -19.72 12.60 18.25
CA PHE A 285 -19.82 13.72 19.19
C PHE A 285 -18.48 14.31 19.60
N TRP A 286 -17.38 13.55 19.47
CA TRP A 286 -16.07 13.96 19.98
C TRP A 286 -14.96 13.91 18.94
N SER A 287 -14.65 12.71 18.43
CA SER A 287 -13.42 12.48 17.67
C SER A 287 -13.42 13.18 16.31
N SER A 288 -14.56 13.26 15.63
CA SER A 288 -14.66 13.89 14.31
C SER A 288 -14.33 15.39 14.36
N ARG A 289 -14.76 16.08 15.42
CA ARG A 289 -14.48 17.50 15.64
C ARG A 289 -12.99 17.72 15.97
N GLY A 290 -12.46 16.90 16.88
CA GLY A 290 -11.04 16.96 17.25
C GLY A 290 -10.11 16.69 16.07
N ILE A 291 -10.45 15.73 15.21
CA ILE A 291 -9.66 15.43 14.00
C ILE A 291 -9.67 16.61 13.04
N THR A 292 -10.86 17.17 12.76
CA THR A 292 -10.98 18.30 11.84
C THR A 292 -10.21 19.51 12.37
N LEU A 293 -10.34 19.81 13.67
CA LEU A 293 -9.56 20.87 14.31
C LEU A 293 -8.06 20.62 14.23
N TRP A 294 -7.61 19.42 14.58
CA TRP A 294 -6.18 19.06 14.54
C TRP A 294 -5.60 19.15 13.13
N LEU A 295 -6.34 18.66 12.12
CA LEU A 295 -5.91 18.78 10.73
C LEU A 295 -5.87 20.24 10.26
N SER A 296 -6.82 21.07 10.73
CA SER A 296 -6.83 22.50 10.42
C SER A 296 -5.64 23.23 11.06
N VAL A 297 -5.33 22.92 12.32
CA VAL A 297 -4.14 23.47 13.00
C VAL A 297 -2.85 23.02 12.28
N LYS A 298 -2.78 21.75 11.87
CA LYS A 298 -1.64 21.24 11.09
C LYS A 298 -1.53 21.94 9.73
N ALA A 299 -2.64 22.22 9.06
CA ALA A 299 -2.66 22.97 7.82
C ALA A 299 -2.16 24.41 8.02
N LEU A 300 -2.57 25.06 9.10
CA LEU A 300 -2.08 26.40 9.46
C LEU A 300 -0.56 26.45 9.70
N TYR A 301 -0.01 25.40 10.29
CA TYR A 301 1.40 25.35 10.63
C TYR A 301 2.31 25.00 9.42
N TYR A 302 1.91 24.03 8.59
CA TYR A 302 2.77 23.48 7.53
C TYR A 302 2.51 24.05 6.12
N TRP A 303 1.33 24.67 5.87
CA TRP A 303 0.88 25.03 4.51
C TRP A 303 0.46 26.50 4.44
N TRP A 304 1.38 27.39 4.79
CA TRP A 304 1.06 28.82 4.91
C TRP A 304 0.41 29.41 3.65
N ASP A 305 0.88 29.08 2.47
CA ASP A 305 0.41 29.66 1.21
C ASP A 305 -0.96 29.12 0.73
N GLU A 306 -1.26 27.84 1.04
CA GLU A 306 -2.50 27.18 0.63
C GLU A 306 -3.47 26.89 1.80
N LYS A 307 -3.16 27.35 2.99
CA LYS A 307 -3.88 27.03 4.22
C LYS A 307 -5.40 27.23 4.14
N ARG A 308 -5.85 28.34 3.56
CA ARG A 308 -7.28 28.66 3.45
C ARG A 308 -8.03 27.67 2.59
N SER A 309 -7.43 27.25 1.46
CA SER A 309 -8.04 26.29 0.55
C SER A 309 -8.07 24.87 1.13
N ILE A 310 -7.01 24.47 1.85
CA ILE A 310 -6.92 23.16 2.52
C ILE A 310 -7.91 23.09 3.69
N ILE A 311 -7.98 24.12 4.53
CA ILE A 311 -8.95 24.20 5.64
C ILE A 311 -10.37 24.18 5.08
N GLY A 312 -10.63 24.93 4.02
CA GLY A 312 -11.92 24.87 3.31
C GLY A 312 -12.27 23.47 2.81
N GLY A 313 -11.30 22.70 2.31
CA GLY A 313 -11.44 21.30 1.93
C GLY A 313 -11.78 20.40 3.14
N LEU A 314 -11.10 20.58 4.26
CA LEU A 314 -11.38 19.83 5.51
C LEU A 314 -12.80 20.11 6.04
N ILE A 315 -13.22 21.38 6.06
CA ILE A 315 -14.56 21.78 6.52
C ILE A 315 -15.65 21.23 5.58
N ARG A 316 -15.49 21.38 4.26
CA ARG A 316 -16.43 20.80 3.28
C ARG A 316 -16.52 19.29 3.43
N GLY A 317 -15.39 18.61 3.59
CA GLY A 317 -15.33 17.18 3.83
C GLY A 317 -16.09 16.80 5.10
N TYR A 318 -15.86 17.52 6.19
CA TYR A 318 -16.55 17.29 7.46
C TYR A 318 -18.06 17.46 7.32
N LEU A 319 -18.54 18.58 6.79
CA LEU A 319 -19.98 18.87 6.67
C LEU A 319 -20.70 17.91 5.73
N ARG A 320 -20.07 17.59 4.60
CA ARG A 320 -20.62 16.67 3.59
C ARG A 320 -20.73 15.26 4.10
N TRP A 321 -19.65 14.75 4.70
CA TRP A 321 -19.58 13.36 5.13
C TRP A 321 -20.28 13.13 6.46
N TRP A 322 -20.41 14.13 7.29
CA TRP A 322 -21.29 14.10 8.45
C TRP A 322 -22.74 13.78 8.05
N LYS A 323 -23.27 14.46 7.06
CA LYS A 323 -24.64 14.21 6.54
C LYS A 323 -24.76 12.78 6.00
N VAL A 324 -23.78 12.33 5.20
CA VAL A 324 -23.75 10.96 4.65
C VAL A 324 -23.61 9.91 5.74
N PHE A 325 -22.83 10.19 6.78
CA PHE A 325 -22.63 9.27 7.90
C PHE A 325 -23.92 9.05 8.70
N LEU A 326 -24.72 10.10 8.90
CA LEU A 326 -25.99 10.05 9.62
C LEU A 326 -27.15 9.50 8.77
N SER A 327 -27.04 9.55 7.46
CA SER A 327 -28.09 9.02 6.57
C SER A 327 -28.11 7.49 6.66
N SER A 328 -29.30 6.93 6.89
CA SER A 328 -29.51 5.48 6.96
C SER A 328 -29.50 4.76 5.61
N LYS A 329 -29.30 5.47 4.51
CA LYS A 329 -29.24 4.87 3.16
C LYS A 329 -27.87 4.22 2.93
N ASN A 330 -27.88 2.90 2.80
CA ASN A 330 -26.76 2.03 2.37
C ASN A 330 -26.27 2.37 0.97
#